data_a95e51803bb6a8e04516e8ce064db588
#
_entry.id   a95e51803bb6a8e04516e8ce064db588
#
_cell.length_a   1.000
_cell.length_b   1.000
_cell.length_c   1.000
_cell.angle_alpha   90.00
_cell.angle_beta   90.00
_cell.angle_gamma   90.00
#
_symmetry.space_group_name_H-M   'P 1'
#
loop_
_entity.id
_entity.type
_entity.pdbx_description
1 polymer ?
#
loop_
_entity_poly.entity_id
_entity_poly.type
_entity_poly.pdbx_seq_one_letter_code
_entity_poly.pdbx_strand_id
1 'polypeptide(L)'
;MAEPLRILGVDPGSGKTGFGVIEHDQGRSRHIASGHLKLDRKRPLPERLLEIAETLQALIKEHQPDCGVVEEVFFAHSPRTAIVLGHVRGVVLLQFAVFGIPIHEYSPTQIKQAIVGVGRAEKSQVQHMVRILLNHQGALQEDEADALAVAITHAHMVPNYRIRG
;
A
#
# COMPACT_ATOMS: atom_id res chain seq x y z
N MET A 1 18.75 13.56 15.45
CA MET A 1 18.58 12.62 14.32
C MET A 1 17.12 12.64 13.89
N ALA A 2 16.86 12.56 12.62
CA ALA A 2 15.47 12.44 12.18
C ALA A 2 14.96 11.04 12.53
N GLU A 3 13.70 10.94 12.95
CA GLU A 3 13.07 9.63 13.13
C GLU A 3 12.82 8.97 11.77
N PRO A 4 12.89 7.63 11.70
CA PRO A 4 12.54 6.91 10.48
C PRO A 4 11.09 7.20 10.05
N LEU A 5 10.87 7.39 8.75
CA LEU A 5 9.52 7.55 8.20
C LEU A 5 8.82 6.21 8.09
N ARG A 6 7.68 6.05 8.73
CA ARG A 6 6.87 4.84 8.65
C ARG A 6 5.71 5.00 7.66
N ILE A 7 5.65 4.12 6.70
CA ILE A 7 4.74 4.20 5.55
C ILE A 7 3.86 2.96 5.50
N LEU A 8 2.54 3.15 5.44
CA LEU A 8 1.58 2.08 5.19
C LEU A 8 1.07 2.16 3.75
N GLY A 9 1.52 1.23 2.92
CA GLY A 9 0.98 1.01 1.57
C GLY A 9 -0.23 0.10 1.60
N VAL A 10 -1.25 0.43 0.83
CA VAL A 10 -2.45 -0.39 0.66
C VAL A 10 -2.74 -0.59 -0.82
N ASP A 11 -3.00 -1.83 -1.20
CA ASP A 11 -3.48 -2.23 -2.52
C ASP A 11 -4.94 -2.68 -2.43
N PRO A 12 -5.91 -1.77 -2.64
CA PRO A 12 -7.32 -2.09 -2.52
C PRO A 12 -7.78 -3.00 -3.66
N GLY A 13 -8.44 -4.09 -3.34
CA GLY A 13 -9.00 -5.01 -4.32
C GLY A 13 -10.41 -5.47 -3.96
N SER A 14 -11.19 -5.86 -4.95
CA SER A 14 -12.57 -6.32 -4.75
C SER A 14 -12.69 -7.71 -4.10
N GLY A 15 -11.65 -8.52 -4.18
CA GLY A 15 -11.59 -9.87 -3.59
C GLY A 15 -10.44 -10.06 -2.62
N LYS A 16 -9.38 -9.25 -2.74
CA LYS A 16 -8.25 -9.22 -1.82
C LYS A 16 -7.78 -7.79 -1.68
N THR A 17 -7.37 -7.44 -0.48
CA THR A 17 -6.71 -6.15 -0.21
C THR A 17 -5.36 -6.44 0.41
N GLY A 18 -4.29 -5.98 -0.22
CA GLY A 18 -2.94 -6.10 0.29
C GLY A 18 -2.56 -4.91 1.16
N PHE A 19 -1.69 -5.13 2.11
CA PHE A 19 -1.07 -4.07 2.91
C PHE A 19 0.42 -4.35 3.13
N GLY A 20 1.18 -3.27 3.27
CA GLY A 20 2.60 -3.35 3.58
C GLY A 20 3.07 -2.14 4.37
N VAL A 21 3.75 -2.39 5.47
CA VAL A 21 4.35 -1.37 6.33
C VAL A 21 5.85 -1.43 6.17
N ILE A 22 6.44 -0.30 5.84
CA ILE A 22 7.89 -0.13 5.77
C ILE A 22 8.34 1.01 6.67
N GLU A 23 9.58 0.97 7.04
CA GLU A 23 10.28 2.07 7.68
C GLU A 23 11.40 2.54 6.77
N HIS A 24 11.47 3.83 6.50
CA HIS A 24 12.47 4.44 5.63
C HIS A 24 13.36 5.39 6.40
N ASP A 25 14.64 5.15 6.38
CA ASP A 25 15.65 5.99 7.01
C ASP A 25 16.92 6.05 6.14
N GLN A 26 17.46 7.26 5.95
CA GLN A 26 18.72 7.51 5.25
C GLN A 26 18.84 6.80 3.88
N GLY A 27 17.74 6.81 3.11
CA GLY A 27 17.71 6.22 1.77
C GLY A 27 17.53 4.69 1.74
N ARG A 28 17.29 4.07 2.90
CA ARG A 28 17.04 2.62 3.00
C ARG A 28 15.66 2.34 3.55
N SER A 29 14.98 1.40 2.92
CA SER A 29 13.68 0.92 3.39
C SER A 29 13.82 -0.45 4.07
N ARG A 30 13.09 -0.64 5.16
CA ARG A 30 13.03 -1.90 5.91
C ARG A 30 11.59 -2.40 5.98
N HIS A 31 11.39 -3.66 5.71
CA HIS A 31 10.10 -4.34 5.91
C HIS A 31 9.77 -4.42 7.41
N ILE A 32 8.57 -4.00 7.77
CA ILE A 32 8.04 -4.09 9.14
C ILE A 32 6.96 -5.16 9.21
N ALA A 33 5.95 -5.05 8.35
CA ALA A 33 4.85 -6.00 8.28
C ALA A 33 4.25 -5.99 6.88
N SER A 34 3.66 -7.09 6.47
CA SER A 34 2.84 -7.14 5.26
C SER A 34 1.86 -8.30 5.35
N GLY A 35 0.82 -8.23 4.56
CA GLY A 35 -0.19 -9.26 4.49
C GLY A 35 -1.25 -8.91 3.47
N HIS A 36 -2.25 -9.77 3.40
CA HIS A 36 -3.43 -9.53 2.60
C HIS A 36 -4.67 -10.02 3.33
N LEU A 37 -5.77 -9.33 3.07
CA LEU A 37 -7.09 -9.72 3.53
C LEU A 37 -7.85 -10.30 2.35
N LYS A 38 -8.20 -11.58 2.44
CA LYS A 38 -9.07 -12.24 1.46
C LYS A 38 -10.52 -12.06 1.87
N LEU A 39 -11.29 -11.39 1.02
CA LEU A 39 -12.69 -11.11 1.27
C LEU A 39 -13.58 -12.21 0.70
N ASP A 40 -14.45 -12.77 1.51
CA ASP A 40 -15.43 -13.73 1.03
C ASP A 40 -16.51 -13.00 0.20
N ARG A 41 -16.48 -13.21 -1.11
CA ARG A 41 -17.42 -12.58 -2.05
C ARG A 41 -18.88 -12.99 -1.85
N LYS A 42 -19.13 -14.06 -1.09
CA LYS A 42 -20.49 -14.51 -0.75
C LYS A 42 -21.08 -13.69 0.40
N ARG A 43 -20.25 -13.05 1.20
CA ARG A 43 -20.71 -12.17 2.28
C ARG A 43 -21.26 -10.85 1.71
N PRO A 44 -22.25 -10.25 2.38
CA PRO A 44 -22.75 -8.92 2.02
C PRO A 44 -21.64 -7.87 1.91
N LEU A 45 -21.73 -6.97 0.96
CA LEU A 45 -20.71 -5.93 0.76
C LEU A 45 -20.43 -5.11 2.03
N PRO A 46 -21.44 -4.64 2.80
CA PRO A 46 -21.17 -3.89 4.04
C PRO A 46 -20.29 -4.64 5.05
N GLU A 47 -20.47 -5.96 5.20
CA GLU A 47 -19.67 -6.77 6.10
C GLU A 47 -18.21 -6.88 5.63
N ARG A 48 -18.01 -7.02 4.31
CA ARG A 48 -16.66 -7.03 3.73
C ARG A 48 -15.95 -5.68 3.90
N LEU A 49 -16.67 -4.59 3.74
CA LEU A 49 -16.13 -3.24 3.97
C LEU A 49 -15.78 -3.01 5.44
N LEU A 50 -16.60 -3.52 6.36
CA LEU A 50 -16.31 -3.46 7.79
C LEU A 50 -15.03 -4.22 8.13
N GLU A 51 -14.85 -5.41 7.58
CA GLU A 51 -13.63 -6.22 7.79
C GLU A 51 -12.37 -5.49 7.32
N ILE A 52 -12.42 -4.80 6.18
CA ILE A 52 -11.32 -3.95 5.70
C ILE A 52 -11.06 -2.81 6.68
N ALA A 53 -12.11 -2.12 7.11
CA ALA A 53 -11.99 -1.00 8.04
C ALA A 53 -11.33 -1.43 9.37
N GLU A 54 -11.78 -2.53 9.96
CA GLU A 54 -11.25 -3.07 11.21
C GLU A 54 -9.79 -3.51 11.08
N THR A 55 -9.44 -4.17 9.96
CA THR A 55 -8.06 -4.55 9.67
C THR A 55 -7.14 -3.34 9.56
N LEU A 56 -7.56 -2.31 8.82
CA LEU A 56 -6.78 -1.07 8.70
C LEU A 56 -6.65 -0.32 10.02
N GLN A 57 -7.73 -0.27 10.82
CA GLN A 57 -7.66 0.33 12.16
C GLN A 57 -6.64 -0.37 13.04
N ALA A 58 -6.62 -1.71 13.02
CA ALA A 58 -5.66 -2.49 13.79
C ALA A 58 -4.22 -2.21 13.34
N LEU A 59 -3.96 -2.20 12.02
CA LEU A 59 -2.65 -1.89 11.45
C LEU A 59 -2.18 -0.48 11.79
N ILE A 60 -3.07 0.52 11.68
CA ILE A 60 -2.74 1.91 12.00
C ILE A 60 -2.40 2.05 13.48
N LYS A 61 -3.18 1.44 14.37
CA LYS A 61 -2.93 1.51 15.82
C LYS A 61 -1.64 0.79 16.22
N GLU A 62 -1.36 -0.36 15.62
CA GLU A 62 -0.17 -1.16 15.92
C GLU A 62 1.10 -0.50 15.40
N HIS A 63 1.08 -0.05 14.15
CA HIS A 63 2.29 0.41 13.47
C HIS A 63 2.47 1.92 13.46
N GLN A 64 1.43 2.69 13.77
CA GLN A 64 1.47 4.17 13.82
C GLN A 64 2.17 4.80 12.60
N PRO A 65 1.68 4.57 11.37
CA PRO A 65 2.33 5.10 10.18
C PRO A 65 2.21 6.63 10.10
N ASP A 66 3.25 7.27 9.61
CA ASP A 66 3.29 8.72 9.38
C ASP A 66 2.47 9.13 8.15
N CYS A 67 2.35 8.22 7.17
CA CYS A 67 1.53 8.42 5.99
C CYS A 67 0.98 7.10 5.44
N GLY A 68 -0.14 7.23 4.70
CA GLY A 68 -0.75 6.18 3.91
C GLY A 68 -0.47 6.38 2.43
N VAL A 69 -0.27 5.31 1.69
CA VAL A 69 -0.02 5.35 0.25
C VAL A 69 -0.87 4.34 -0.47
N VAL A 70 -1.52 4.77 -1.55
CA VAL A 70 -2.44 3.94 -2.34
C VAL A 70 -2.13 4.12 -3.81
N GLU A 71 -2.25 3.05 -4.60
CA GLU A 71 -2.14 3.13 -6.04
C GLU A 71 -3.37 3.81 -6.65
N GLU A 72 -3.17 4.71 -7.61
CA GLU A 72 -4.26 5.27 -8.41
C GLU A 72 -4.90 4.18 -9.28
N VAL A 73 -6.23 4.13 -9.30
CA VAL A 73 -6.97 3.16 -10.11
C VAL A 73 -7.50 3.85 -11.36
N PHE A 74 -7.03 3.38 -12.53
CA PHE A 74 -7.50 3.86 -13.83
C PHE A 74 -8.47 2.93 -14.54
N PHE A 75 -8.43 1.62 -14.24
CA PHE A 75 -9.25 0.63 -14.94
C PHE A 75 -9.77 -0.46 -14.02
N ALA A 76 -11.03 -0.84 -14.23
CA ALA A 76 -11.61 -2.09 -13.75
C ALA A 76 -12.13 -2.89 -14.94
N HIS A 77 -12.10 -4.23 -14.82
CA HIS A 77 -12.52 -5.15 -15.90
C HIS A 77 -14.00 -5.05 -16.26
N SER A 78 -14.83 -4.51 -15.36
CA SER A 78 -16.25 -4.32 -15.57
C SER A 78 -16.80 -3.18 -14.72
N PRO A 79 -17.95 -2.58 -15.10
CA PRO A 79 -18.60 -1.56 -14.28
C PRO A 79 -18.91 -2.03 -12.86
N ARG A 80 -19.34 -3.27 -12.69
CA ARG A 80 -19.64 -3.85 -11.37
C ARG A 80 -18.40 -3.94 -10.50
N THR A 81 -17.29 -4.41 -11.05
CA THR A 81 -16.00 -4.49 -10.35
C THR A 81 -15.49 -3.09 -10.00
N ALA A 82 -15.66 -2.10 -10.89
CA ALA A 82 -15.30 -0.72 -10.64
C ALA A 82 -16.05 -0.14 -9.43
N ILE A 83 -17.36 -0.40 -9.33
CA ILE A 83 -18.18 0.08 -8.22
C ILE A 83 -17.72 -0.53 -6.90
N VAL A 84 -17.52 -1.85 -6.85
CA VAL A 84 -17.05 -2.53 -5.62
C VAL A 84 -15.67 -2.04 -5.22
N LEU A 85 -14.76 -1.90 -6.17
CA LEU A 85 -13.42 -1.37 -5.93
C LEU A 85 -13.46 0.08 -5.40
N GLY A 86 -14.36 0.90 -5.93
CA GLY A 86 -14.58 2.26 -5.43
C GLY A 86 -15.07 2.28 -3.97
N HIS A 87 -15.95 1.37 -3.59
CA HIS A 87 -16.36 1.23 -2.18
C HIS A 87 -15.18 0.82 -1.28
N VAL A 88 -14.41 -0.19 -1.67
CA VAL A 88 -13.23 -0.63 -0.92
C VAL A 88 -12.22 0.50 -0.77
N ARG A 89 -11.90 1.18 -1.87
CA ARG A 89 -11.00 2.32 -1.89
C ARG A 89 -11.51 3.45 -0.99
N GLY A 90 -12.81 3.76 -1.02
CA GLY A 90 -13.43 4.76 -0.16
C GLY A 90 -13.24 4.45 1.33
N VAL A 91 -13.38 3.19 1.72
CA VAL A 91 -13.12 2.75 3.12
C VAL A 91 -11.66 2.95 3.49
N VAL A 92 -10.72 2.59 2.61
CA VAL A 92 -9.28 2.79 2.83
C VAL A 92 -8.96 4.27 3.08
N LEU A 93 -9.41 5.13 2.18
CA LEU A 93 -9.20 6.60 2.30
C LEU A 93 -9.85 7.15 3.57
N LEU A 94 -11.05 6.69 3.89
CA LEU A 94 -11.76 7.11 5.10
C LEU A 94 -11.00 6.73 6.38
N GLN A 95 -10.43 5.52 6.45
CA GLN A 95 -9.68 5.10 7.62
C GLN A 95 -8.44 5.98 7.84
N PHE A 96 -7.69 6.30 6.81
CA PHE A 96 -6.58 7.25 6.94
C PHE A 96 -7.05 8.63 7.43
N ALA A 97 -8.15 9.13 6.89
CA ALA A 97 -8.73 10.41 7.29
C ALA A 97 -9.19 10.41 8.76
N VAL A 98 -9.84 9.34 9.22
CA VAL A 98 -10.30 9.18 10.63
C VAL A 98 -9.12 9.26 11.60
N PHE A 99 -7.97 8.71 11.25
CA PHE A 99 -6.75 8.76 12.08
C PHE A 99 -5.88 10.00 11.81
N GLY A 100 -6.31 10.91 10.94
CA GLY A 100 -5.54 12.10 10.59
C GLY A 100 -4.23 11.84 9.86
N ILE A 101 -4.13 10.70 9.16
CA ILE A 101 -2.93 10.27 8.45
C ILE A 101 -2.95 10.84 7.02
N PRO A 102 -1.91 11.58 6.58
CA PRO A 102 -1.81 12.06 5.21
C PRO A 102 -1.78 10.91 4.20
N ILE A 103 -2.44 11.10 3.07
CA ILE A 103 -2.53 10.10 2.00
C ILE A 103 -1.79 10.60 0.78
N HIS A 104 -1.03 9.70 0.15
CA HIS A 104 -0.36 9.92 -1.12
C HIS A 104 -0.80 8.87 -2.13
N GLU A 105 -0.89 9.25 -3.39
CA GLU A 105 -1.33 8.38 -4.48
C GLU A 105 -0.30 8.42 -5.61
N TYR A 106 -0.06 7.25 -6.21
CA TYR A 106 0.85 7.09 -7.34
C TYR A 106 0.23 6.25 -8.44
N SER A 107 0.47 6.63 -9.68
CA SER A 107 0.03 5.86 -10.84
C SER A 107 0.86 4.59 -11.00
N PRO A 108 0.32 3.56 -11.69
CA PRO A 108 1.08 2.35 -12.01
C PRO A 108 2.41 2.64 -12.71
N THR A 109 2.45 3.62 -13.60
CA THR A 109 3.67 4.03 -14.30
C THR A 109 4.71 4.62 -13.34
N GLN A 110 4.28 5.48 -12.42
CA GLN A 110 5.17 6.05 -11.40
C GLN A 110 5.75 4.97 -10.49
N ILE A 111 4.95 3.98 -10.09
CA ILE A 111 5.41 2.85 -9.27
C ILE A 111 6.47 2.04 -10.01
N LYS A 112 6.22 1.65 -11.25
CA LYS A 112 7.19 0.93 -12.08
C LYS A 112 8.49 1.71 -12.26
N GLN A 113 8.39 2.99 -12.56
CA GLN A 113 9.54 3.88 -12.70
C GLN A 113 10.36 3.98 -11.40
N ALA A 114 9.71 4.11 -10.27
CA ALA A 114 10.38 4.24 -8.97
C ALA A 114 11.06 2.95 -8.51
N ILE A 115 10.44 1.80 -8.77
CA ILE A 115 10.92 0.48 -8.31
C ILE A 115 11.94 -0.13 -9.25
N VAL A 116 11.69 -0.10 -10.57
CA VAL A 116 12.52 -0.77 -11.59
C VAL A 116 13.33 0.22 -12.42
N GLY A 117 12.95 1.49 -12.43
CA GLY A 117 13.57 2.54 -13.26
C GLY A 117 12.99 2.60 -14.69
N VAL A 118 11.99 1.79 -15.02
CA VAL A 118 11.34 1.74 -16.33
C VAL A 118 9.83 1.68 -16.15
N GLY A 119 9.11 2.67 -16.68
CA GLY A 119 7.65 2.77 -16.54
C GLY A 119 6.85 1.66 -17.25
N ARG A 120 7.50 0.88 -18.13
CA ARG A 120 6.94 -0.28 -18.83
C ARG A 120 7.38 -1.63 -18.23
N ALA A 121 7.91 -1.62 -16.99
CA ALA A 121 8.31 -2.85 -16.33
C ALA A 121 7.13 -3.82 -16.17
N GLU A 122 7.43 -5.10 -16.26
CA GLU A 122 6.46 -6.16 -15.98
C GLU A 122 6.23 -6.32 -14.49
N LYS A 123 5.06 -6.83 -14.11
CA LYS A 123 4.68 -7.05 -12.71
C LYS A 123 5.67 -7.94 -11.96
N SER A 124 6.17 -8.99 -12.59
CA SER A 124 7.19 -9.89 -12.04
C SER A 124 8.50 -9.18 -11.71
N GLN A 125 8.91 -8.20 -12.51
CA GLN A 125 10.09 -7.38 -12.27
C GLN A 125 9.91 -6.47 -11.05
N VAL A 126 8.72 -5.86 -10.92
CA VAL A 126 8.38 -5.02 -9.75
C VAL A 126 8.43 -5.86 -8.47
N GLN A 127 7.80 -7.03 -8.46
CA GLN A 127 7.79 -7.93 -7.29
C GLN A 127 9.19 -8.40 -6.91
N HIS A 128 10.01 -8.73 -7.90
CA HIS A 128 11.41 -9.12 -7.68
C HIS A 128 12.21 -7.99 -7.03
N MET A 129 12.09 -6.76 -7.55
CA MET A 129 12.78 -5.60 -7.01
C MET A 129 12.32 -5.21 -5.61
N VAL A 130 11.03 -5.33 -5.30
CA VAL A 130 10.49 -5.11 -3.94
C VAL A 130 11.22 -6.01 -2.93
N ARG A 131 11.41 -7.29 -3.25
CA ARG A 131 12.13 -8.21 -2.37
C ARG A 131 13.59 -7.81 -2.18
N ILE A 132 14.26 -7.37 -3.24
CA ILE A 132 15.65 -6.91 -3.17
C ILE A 132 15.76 -5.63 -2.33
N LEU A 133 14.94 -4.64 -2.61
CA LEU A 133 14.96 -3.34 -1.94
C LEU A 133 14.70 -3.43 -0.43
N LEU A 134 13.86 -4.39 -0.02
CA LEU A 134 13.54 -4.64 1.38
C LEU A 134 14.43 -5.72 2.02
N ASN A 135 15.35 -6.33 1.26
CA ASN A 135 16.12 -7.51 1.69
C ASN A 135 15.21 -8.58 2.31
N HIS A 136 14.03 -8.77 1.70
CA HIS A 136 13.02 -9.69 2.23
C HIS A 136 13.35 -11.13 1.91
N GLN A 137 13.46 -11.95 2.95
CA GLN A 137 13.69 -13.38 2.83
C GLN A 137 12.35 -14.11 2.73
N GLY A 138 12.18 -14.92 1.69
CA GLY A 138 10.96 -15.68 1.48
C GLY A 138 10.06 -15.13 0.36
N ALA A 139 8.93 -15.78 0.17
CA ALA A 139 7.93 -15.40 -0.82
C ALA A 139 7.00 -14.32 -0.28
N LEU A 140 6.65 -13.35 -1.13
CA LEU A 140 5.58 -12.39 -0.90
C LEU A 140 4.38 -12.79 -1.76
N GLN A 141 3.19 -12.70 -1.20
CA GLN A 141 1.98 -12.78 -2.01
C GLN A 141 1.89 -11.55 -2.93
N GLU A 142 1.21 -11.71 -4.06
CA GLU A 142 1.12 -10.65 -5.07
C GLU A 142 0.58 -9.33 -4.49
N ASP A 143 -0.50 -9.40 -3.74
CA ASP A 143 -1.14 -8.22 -3.14
C ASP A 143 -0.26 -7.55 -2.08
N GLU A 144 0.53 -8.32 -1.33
CA GLU A 144 1.53 -7.80 -0.38
C GLU A 144 2.65 -7.05 -1.12
N ALA A 145 3.16 -7.66 -2.19
CA ALA A 145 4.22 -7.06 -3.00
C ALA A 145 3.75 -5.75 -3.66
N ASP A 146 2.51 -5.69 -4.13
CA ASP A 146 1.92 -4.49 -4.72
C ASP A 146 1.76 -3.37 -3.66
N ALA A 147 1.31 -3.70 -2.47
CA ALA A 147 1.20 -2.76 -1.35
C ALA A 147 2.58 -2.24 -0.89
N LEU A 148 3.57 -3.13 -0.81
CA LEU A 148 4.94 -2.75 -0.48
C LEU A 148 5.57 -1.88 -1.58
N ALA A 149 5.29 -2.18 -2.86
CA ALA A 149 5.78 -1.39 -3.99
C ALA A 149 5.30 0.06 -3.92
N VAL A 150 4.03 0.29 -3.61
CA VAL A 150 3.50 1.64 -3.50
C VAL A 150 4.11 2.39 -2.30
N ALA A 151 4.36 1.71 -1.18
CA ALA A 151 5.03 2.30 -0.02
C ALA A 151 6.49 2.68 -0.33
N ILE A 152 7.26 1.81 -1.00
CA ILE A 152 8.64 2.09 -1.44
C ILE A 152 8.67 3.25 -2.43
N THR A 153 7.70 3.33 -3.34
CA THR A 153 7.58 4.45 -4.29
C THR A 153 7.53 5.77 -3.55
N HIS A 154 6.70 5.87 -2.51
CA HIS A 154 6.64 7.09 -1.70
C HIS A 154 7.97 7.38 -1.01
N ALA A 155 8.61 6.37 -0.43
CA ALA A 155 9.92 6.52 0.20
C ALA A 155 10.99 7.09 -0.75
N HIS A 156 10.95 6.70 -2.04
CA HIS A 156 11.87 7.21 -3.06
C HIS A 156 11.52 8.63 -3.55
N MET A 157 10.23 9.01 -3.49
CA MET A 157 9.76 10.31 -3.95
C MET A 157 9.94 11.42 -2.91
N VAL A 158 10.10 11.07 -1.62
CA VAL A 158 10.32 12.02 -0.54
C VAL A 158 11.82 12.21 -0.31
N PRO A 159 12.43 13.29 -0.81
CA PRO A 159 13.85 13.53 -0.58
C PRO A 159 14.08 13.88 0.90
N ASN A 160 14.82 13.04 1.61
CA ASN A 160 15.28 13.28 2.99
C ASN A 160 14.21 13.92 3.87
N TYR A 161 13.25 13.12 4.32
CA TYR A 161 12.19 13.59 5.22
C TYR A 161 12.84 14.18 6.48
N ARG A 162 12.94 15.49 6.51
CA ARG A 162 13.22 16.24 7.72
C ARG A 162 11.88 16.57 8.33
N ILE A 163 11.52 15.88 9.40
CA ILE A 163 10.42 16.33 10.25
C ILE A 163 10.82 17.72 10.76
N ARG A 164 10.06 18.73 10.33
CA ARG A 164 10.12 20.05 10.97
C ARG A 164 9.42 19.87 12.31
N GLY A 165 10.22 19.91 13.36
CA GLY A 165 9.72 20.08 14.72
C GLY A 165 9.01 21.43 14.89
#